data_a1c55197aa968e973cead19b727f4471
#
_entry.id   a1c55197aa968e973cead19b727f4471
#
_cell.length_a   1.000
_cell.length_b   1.000
_cell.length_c   1.000
_cell.angle_alpha   90.00
_cell.angle_beta   90.00
_cell.angle_gamma   90.00
#
_symmetry.space_group_name_H-M   'P 1'
#
loop_
_entity.id
_entity.type
_entity.pdbx_description
1 polymer ?
#
loop_
_entity_poly.entity_id
_entity_poly.type
_entity_poly.pdbx_seq_one_letter_code
_entity_poly.pdbx_strand_id
1 'polypeptide(L)'
;RVRLVSLGDYVLNGGEVAVMAMIEAVGRLIPGVVGNPESLVEESHEDGLLEYPSYTKPSAWRGHEVPPILLSGNHGAIAAWRREQQIERTAARRPDLLAD
;
A
#
# COMPACT_ATOMS: atom_id res chain seq x y z
N ARG A 1 5.69 -30.06 4.22
CA ARG A 1 5.85 -29.38 2.92
C ARG A 1 6.65 -28.11 3.08
N VAL A 2 7.65 -27.92 2.24
CA VAL A 2 8.50 -26.73 2.27
C VAL A 2 8.24 -25.89 1.03
N ARG A 3 8.10 -24.57 1.20
CA ARG A 3 7.99 -23.63 0.11
C ARG A 3 9.09 -22.58 0.24
N LEU A 4 9.74 -22.28 -0.87
CA LEU A 4 10.74 -21.22 -0.93
C LEU A 4 10.05 -19.89 -1.23
N VAL A 5 10.36 -18.88 -0.43
CA VAL A 5 9.79 -17.54 -0.57
C VAL A 5 10.92 -16.53 -0.56
N SER A 6 10.90 -15.60 -1.51
CA SER A 6 11.81 -14.45 -1.54
C SER A 6 11.04 -13.17 -1.24
N LEU A 7 11.58 -12.31 -0.40
CA LEU A 7 11.01 -11.00 -0.11
C LEU A 7 11.55 -9.90 -1.03
N GLY A 8 12.68 -10.14 -1.69
CA GLY A 8 13.29 -9.15 -2.56
C GLY A 8 14.72 -9.51 -2.94
N ASP A 9 15.31 -8.71 -3.81
CA ASP A 9 16.65 -8.91 -4.34
C ASP A 9 17.69 -8.26 -3.41
N TYR A 10 17.80 -8.81 -2.20
CA TYR A 10 18.80 -8.38 -1.21
C TYR A 10 19.15 -9.53 -0.31
N VAL A 11 20.27 -9.40 0.39
CA VAL A 11 20.73 -10.39 1.35
C VAL A 11 20.62 -9.79 2.75
N LEU A 12 19.98 -10.53 3.63
CA LEU A 12 19.88 -10.18 5.05
C LEU A 12 20.90 -10.96 5.84
N ASN A 13 21.35 -10.37 6.95
CA ASN A 13 22.33 -11.02 7.82
C ASN A 13 21.78 -12.29 8.50
N GLY A 14 20.47 -12.34 8.69
CA GLY A 14 19.76 -13.49 9.26
C GLY A 14 18.32 -13.52 8.80
N GLY A 15 17.55 -14.52 9.26
CA GLY A 15 16.18 -14.70 8.83
C GLY A 15 15.13 -13.95 9.65
N GLU A 16 15.53 -13.27 10.73
CA GLU A 16 14.60 -12.70 11.70
C GLU A 16 13.70 -11.61 11.08
N VAL A 17 14.29 -10.71 10.31
CA VAL A 17 13.55 -9.60 9.67
C VAL A 17 12.59 -10.16 8.62
N ALA A 18 13.02 -11.16 7.86
CA ALA A 18 12.16 -11.81 6.87
C ALA A 18 10.95 -12.47 7.53
N VAL A 19 11.15 -13.17 8.65
CA VAL A 19 10.06 -13.81 9.40
C VAL A 19 9.10 -12.75 9.95
N MET A 20 9.62 -11.66 10.49
CA MET A 20 8.79 -10.56 11.00
C MET A 20 7.92 -9.96 9.90
N ALA A 21 8.49 -9.74 8.71
CA ALA A 21 7.74 -9.22 7.58
C ALA A 21 6.62 -10.18 7.14
N MET A 22 6.92 -11.48 7.10
CA MET A 22 5.93 -12.49 6.74
C MET A 22 4.81 -12.59 7.78
N ILE A 23 5.14 -12.57 9.06
CA ILE A 23 4.15 -12.60 10.14
C ILE A 23 3.24 -11.37 10.07
N GLU A 24 3.79 -10.20 9.85
CA GLU A 24 3.01 -8.98 9.75
C GLU A 24 2.09 -8.99 8.52
N ALA A 25 2.61 -9.39 7.38
CA ALA A 25 1.84 -9.43 6.14
C ALA A 25 0.69 -10.44 6.20
N VAL A 26 0.92 -11.60 6.80
CA VAL A 26 -0.07 -12.68 6.88
C VAL A 26 -0.99 -12.50 8.09
N GLY A 27 -0.43 -12.14 9.24
CA GLY A 27 -1.18 -12.02 10.49
C GLY A 27 -2.29 -10.99 10.43
N ARG A 28 -2.10 -9.90 9.70
CA ARG A 28 -3.11 -8.86 9.56
C ARG A 28 -4.38 -9.33 8.82
N LEU A 29 -4.29 -10.44 8.09
CA LEU A 29 -5.43 -11.03 7.39
C LEU A 29 -6.33 -11.84 8.33
N ILE A 30 -5.88 -12.11 9.55
CA ILE A 30 -6.67 -12.82 10.54
C ILE A 30 -7.74 -11.87 11.10
N PRO A 31 -9.03 -12.29 11.13
CA PRO A 31 -10.09 -11.43 11.66
C PRO A 31 -9.79 -10.93 13.07
N GLY A 32 -9.97 -9.63 13.29
CA GLY A 32 -9.76 -9.00 14.59
C GLY A 32 -8.36 -8.44 14.84
N VAL A 33 -7.38 -8.79 14.02
CA VAL A 33 -6.01 -8.26 14.16
C VAL A 33 -5.95 -6.80 13.73
N VAL A 34 -6.62 -6.46 12.63
CA VAL A 34 -6.75 -5.08 12.16
C VAL A 34 -8.07 -4.51 12.67
N GLY A 35 -8.03 -3.31 13.25
CA GLY A 35 -9.21 -2.69 13.86
C GLY A 35 -10.33 -2.36 12.89
N ASN A 36 -10.00 -2.06 11.65
CA ASN A 36 -10.98 -1.79 10.60
C ASN A 36 -10.76 -2.72 9.42
N PRO A 37 -11.60 -3.76 9.24
CA PRO A 37 -11.45 -4.68 8.12
C PRO A 37 -11.53 -4.02 6.74
N GLU A 38 -12.23 -2.91 6.62
CA GLU A 38 -12.36 -2.18 5.35
C GLU A 38 -11.03 -1.61 4.88
N SER A 39 -10.09 -1.35 5.80
CA SER A 39 -8.77 -0.86 5.42
C SER A 39 -7.99 -1.86 4.58
N LEU A 40 -8.28 -3.14 4.70
CA LEU A 40 -7.65 -4.19 3.90
C LEU A 40 -8.08 -4.13 2.44
N VAL A 41 -9.31 -3.67 2.18
CA VAL A 41 -9.86 -3.55 0.82
C VAL A 41 -9.21 -2.41 0.06
N GLU A 42 -8.79 -1.36 0.75
CA GLU A 42 -8.16 -0.18 0.15
C GLU A 42 -6.67 -0.36 -0.09
N GLU A 43 -6.07 -1.42 0.38
CA GLU A 43 -4.64 -1.65 0.26
C GLU A 43 -4.24 -2.20 -1.10
N SER A 44 -2.96 -1.98 -1.44
CA SER A 44 -2.35 -2.52 -2.64
C SER A 44 -2.55 -4.02 -2.74
N HIS A 45 -2.60 -4.53 -3.95
CA HIS A 45 -2.70 -5.94 -4.26
C HIS A 45 -4.06 -6.58 -3.95
N GLU A 46 -4.96 -5.93 -3.20
CA GLU A 46 -6.32 -6.41 -3.05
C GLU A 46 -7.10 -6.28 -4.36
N ASP A 47 -6.90 -5.17 -5.07
CA ASP A 47 -7.50 -4.93 -6.38
C ASP A 47 -6.48 -5.08 -7.53
N GLY A 48 -5.29 -5.57 -7.24
CA GLY A 48 -4.24 -5.78 -8.21
C GLY A 48 -3.42 -4.55 -8.58
N LEU A 49 -3.65 -3.43 -7.91
CA LEU A 49 -2.92 -2.18 -8.15
C LEU A 49 -2.02 -1.83 -6.98
N LEU A 50 -1.03 -0.96 -7.23
CA LEU A 50 -0.23 -0.38 -6.15
C LEU A 50 -1.06 0.65 -5.39
N GLU A 51 -0.69 0.87 -4.13
CA GLU A 51 -1.36 1.85 -3.29
C GLU A 51 -1.25 3.27 -3.82
N TYR A 52 -2.30 4.06 -3.58
CA TYR A 52 -2.25 5.50 -3.76
C TYR A 52 -1.37 6.13 -2.67
N PRO A 53 -0.88 7.37 -2.88
CA PRO A 53 -0.08 8.05 -1.87
C PRO A 53 -0.86 8.29 -0.58
N SER A 54 -0.24 7.99 0.56
CA SER A 54 -0.78 8.27 1.88
C SER A 54 0.06 9.35 2.55
N TYR A 55 -0.59 10.25 3.26
CA TYR A 55 0.05 11.39 3.89
C TYR A 55 -0.23 11.43 5.38
N THR A 56 0.74 11.97 6.13
CA THR A 56 0.63 12.16 7.56
C THR A 56 0.65 13.65 7.89
N LYS A 57 0.31 14.00 9.12
CA LYS A 57 0.42 15.37 9.60
C LYS A 57 1.90 15.79 9.74
N PRO A 58 2.21 17.07 9.60
CA PRO A 58 1.33 18.20 9.29
C PRO A 58 0.99 18.28 7.78
N SER A 59 0.00 19.12 7.42
CA SER A 59 -0.43 19.28 6.03
C SER A 59 0.62 19.95 5.13
N ALA A 60 1.59 20.62 5.73
CA ALA A 60 2.74 21.19 5.03
C ALA A 60 4.00 21.00 5.86
N TRP A 61 5.08 20.55 5.23
CA TRP A 61 6.33 20.31 5.92
C TRP A 61 7.50 20.47 4.95
N ARG A 62 8.42 21.38 5.29
CA ARG A 62 9.63 21.67 4.49
C ARG A 62 9.36 21.90 3.01
N GLY A 63 8.30 22.67 2.71
CA GLY A 63 7.92 22.98 1.33
C GLY A 63 7.13 21.88 0.63
N HIS A 64 6.88 20.78 1.29
CA HIS A 64 6.03 19.70 0.77
C HIS A 64 4.63 19.82 1.36
N GLU A 65 3.63 19.80 0.50
CA GLU A 65 2.24 19.93 0.91
C GLU A 65 1.43 18.70 0.54
N VAL A 66 0.45 18.40 1.40
CA VAL A 66 -0.58 17.40 1.07
C VAL A 66 -1.40 17.95 -0.10
N PRO A 67 -1.69 17.15 -1.14
CA PRO A 67 -2.52 17.63 -2.24
C PRO A 67 -3.84 18.22 -1.72
N PRO A 68 -4.22 19.44 -2.17
CA PRO A 68 -5.41 20.13 -1.64
C PRO A 68 -6.71 19.32 -1.75
N ILE A 69 -6.81 18.47 -2.78
CA ILE A 69 -8.00 17.63 -2.98
C ILE A 69 -8.27 16.73 -1.75
N LEU A 70 -7.22 16.27 -1.08
CA LEU A 70 -7.36 15.40 0.09
C LEU A 70 -7.85 16.14 1.33
N LEU A 71 -7.77 17.46 1.32
CA LEU A 71 -8.24 18.34 2.40
C LEU A 71 -9.61 18.95 2.10
N SER A 72 -10.17 18.67 0.94
CA SER A 72 -11.40 19.33 0.45
C SER A 72 -12.69 18.80 1.10
N GLY A 73 -12.66 17.61 1.67
CA GLY A 73 -13.88 16.97 2.18
C GLY A 73 -14.79 16.38 1.10
N ASN A 74 -14.44 16.53 -0.18
CA ASN A 74 -15.21 15.96 -1.29
C ASN A 74 -14.79 14.50 -1.49
N HIS A 75 -15.50 13.58 -0.83
CA HIS A 75 -15.15 12.16 -0.83
C HIS A 75 -15.16 11.50 -2.21
N GLY A 76 -16.10 11.93 -3.07
CA GLY A 76 -16.14 11.42 -4.44
C GLY A 76 -14.93 11.82 -5.27
N ALA A 77 -14.51 13.08 -5.18
CA ALA A 77 -13.33 13.57 -5.86
C ALA A 77 -12.05 12.95 -5.31
N ILE A 78 -11.99 12.75 -3.99
CA ILE A 78 -10.85 12.09 -3.34
C ILE A 78 -10.73 10.64 -3.83
N ALA A 79 -11.82 9.90 -3.90
CA ALA A 79 -11.81 8.52 -4.39
C ALA A 79 -11.34 8.44 -5.83
N ALA A 80 -11.79 9.34 -6.69
CA ALA A 80 -11.37 9.41 -8.08
C ALA A 80 -9.87 9.74 -8.20
N TRP A 81 -9.38 10.69 -7.41
CA TRP A 81 -7.97 11.06 -7.38
C TRP A 81 -7.09 9.89 -6.92
N ARG A 82 -7.52 9.18 -5.88
CA ARG A 82 -6.80 8.02 -5.35
C ARG A 82 -6.70 6.91 -6.38
N ARG A 83 -7.80 6.65 -7.10
CA ARG A 83 -7.81 5.65 -8.16
C ARG A 83 -6.87 6.02 -9.29
N GLU A 84 -6.86 7.28 -9.69
CA GLU A 84 -5.95 7.78 -10.71
C GLU A 84 -4.49 7.61 -10.29
N GLN A 85 -4.16 7.91 -9.03
CA GLN A 85 -2.82 7.72 -8.49
C GLN A 85 -2.40 6.26 -8.45
N GLN A 86 -3.32 5.35 -8.11
CA GLN A 86 -3.05 3.92 -8.14
C GLN A 86 -2.66 3.48 -9.55
N ILE A 87 -3.42 3.90 -10.54
CA ILE A 87 -3.17 3.55 -11.95
C ILE A 87 -1.84 4.13 -12.42
N GLU A 88 -1.57 5.40 -12.15
CA GLU A 88 -0.31 6.05 -12.52
C GLU A 88 0.90 5.36 -11.89
N ARG A 89 0.84 5.09 -10.61
CA ARG A 89 1.95 4.43 -9.90
C ARG A 89 2.17 3.02 -10.40
N THR A 90 1.10 2.29 -10.63
CA THR A 90 1.19 0.93 -11.15
C THR A 90 1.80 0.93 -12.54
N ALA A 91 1.37 1.83 -13.42
CA ALA A 91 1.92 1.95 -14.77
C ALA A 91 3.42 2.29 -14.75
N ALA A 92 3.84 3.15 -13.81
CA ALA A 92 5.24 3.58 -13.72
C ALA A 92 6.15 2.53 -13.08
N ARG A 93 5.67 1.81 -12.06
CA ARG A 93 6.52 0.94 -11.22
C ARG A 93 6.25 -0.55 -11.43
N ARG A 94 5.04 -0.92 -11.70
CA ARG A 94 4.63 -2.31 -11.87
C ARG A 94 3.65 -2.44 -13.05
N PRO A 95 4.10 -2.12 -14.29
CA PRO A 95 3.22 -2.21 -15.45
C PRO A 95 2.68 -3.62 -15.69
N ASP A 96 3.39 -4.63 -15.18
CA ASP A 96 2.95 -6.02 -15.25
C ASP A 96 1.60 -6.25 -14.55
N LEU A 97 1.27 -5.46 -13.53
CA LEU A 97 -0.01 -5.58 -12.82
C LEU A 97 -1.19 -5.01 -13.61
N LEU A 98 -0.93 -4.19 -14.62
CA LEU A 98 -1.97 -3.67 -15.53
C LEU A 98 -2.17 -4.55 -16.76
N ALA A 99 -1.27 -5.48 -17.01
CA ALA A 99 -1.38 -6.40 -18.14
C ALA A 99 -2.45 -7.45 -17.86
N ASP A 100 -3.24 -7.74 -18.87
CA ASP A 100 -4.27 -8.79 -18.80
C ASP A 100 -3.68 -10.17 -19.11
#